data_23041012f44b3f9c33d56b4a87a0046d
#
_entry.id   23041012f44b3f9c33d56b4a87a0046d
#
_cell.length_a   1.000
_cell.length_b   1.000
_cell.length_c   1.000
_cell.angle_alpha   90.00
_cell.angle_beta   90.00
_cell.angle_gamma   90.00
#
_symmetry.space_group_name_H-M   'P 1'
#
loop_
_entity.id
_entity.type
_entity.pdbx_description
1 polymer ?
#
loop_
_entity_poly.entity_id
_entity_poly.type
_entity_poly.pdbx_seq_one_letter_code
_entity_poly.pdbx_strand_id
1 'polypeptide(L)'
;MNVSDSIQVPSGVLLIDKARDMTSHDVVAIARRSLGIKKIGHCGTLDPMATGLLMLVVGKATKLQDKLMCEHKEYAGTLMLGVETSSQDAMGEIVAEYSVDGVTEQAVREAFDRFDGAFEQIPPMVSAIKKDGVPLYKPVSYTHLRAHETGAYL
;
A
#
# COMPACT_ATOMS: atom_id res chain seq x y z
N MET A 1 -3.48 -37.67 -35.50
CA MET A 1 -3.35 -36.21 -35.39
C MET A 1 -3.66 -35.84 -33.94
N ASN A 2 -2.62 -35.68 -33.12
CA ASN A 2 -2.81 -35.24 -31.75
C ASN A 2 -2.86 -33.69 -31.75
N VAL A 3 -4.08 -33.17 -31.73
CA VAL A 3 -4.30 -31.75 -31.37
C VAL A 3 -4.25 -31.70 -29.87
N SER A 4 -3.08 -31.43 -29.32
CA SER A 4 -2.95 -30.97 -27.93
C SER A 4 -3.54 -29.57 -27.89
N ASP A 5 -4.81 -29.47 -27.58
CA ASP A 5 -5.43 -28.20 -27.16
C ASP A 5 -4.63 -27.69 -25.94
N SER A 6 -3.66 -26.85 -26.22
CA SER A 6 -2.98 -26.12 -25.18
C SER A 6 -4.01 -25.16 -24.55
N ILE A 7 -4.53 -25.53 -23.38
CA ILE A 7 -5.41 -24.68 -22.59
C ILE A 7 -4.69 -23.35 -22.44
N GLN A 8 -5.12 -22.36 -23.22
CA GLN A 8 -4.55 -21.01 -23.12
C GLN A 8 -4.98 -20.40 -21.79
N VAL A 9 -4.03 -20.28 -20.88
CA VAL A 9 -4.27 -19.60 -19.61
C VAL A 9 -4.66 -18.15 -19.90
N PRO A 10 -5.85 -17.70 -19.46
CA PRO A 10 -6.27 -16.33 -19.64
C PRO A 10 -5.19 -15.34 -19.16
N SER A 11 -5.02 -14.26 -19.89
CA SER A 11 -4.06 -13.23 -19.53
C SER A 11 -4.70 -11.85 -19.66
N GLY A 12 -4.57 -11.01 -18.64
CA GLY A 12 -5.19 -9.69 -18.62
C GLY A 12 -5.09 -9.02 -17.28
N VAL A 13 -5.91 -8.02 -17.10
CA VAL A 13 -6.02 -7.23 -15.87
C VAL A 13 -7.37 -7.53 -15.23
N LEU A 14 -7.39 -7.65 -13.91
CA LEU A 14 -8.59 -7.80 -13.11
C LEU A 14 -8.62 -6.67 -12.07
N LEU A 15 -9.70 -5.91 -12.04
CA LEU A 15 -9.92 -4.85 -11.08
C LEU A 15 -10.74 -5.40 -9.92
N ILE A 16 -10.21 -5.28 -8.71
CA ILE A 16 -10.85 -5.77 -7.48
C ILE A 16 -11.08 -4.59 -6.55
N ASP A 17 -12.27 -4.51 -5.98
CA ASP A 17 -12.52 -3.70 -4.80
C ASP A 17 -12.06 -4.51 -3.57
N LYS A 18 -10.88 -4.16 -3.04
CA LYS A 18 -10.30 -4.88 -1.91
C LYS A 18 -11.11 -4.58 -0.64
N ALA A 19 -11.61 -5.61 -0.01
CA ALA A 19 -12.27 -5.47 1.29
C ALA A 19 -11.26 -5.13 2.41
N ARG A 20 -11.78 -4.59 3.51
CA ARG A 20 -11.03 -4.35 4.75
C ARG A 20 -10.54 -5.66 5.36
N ASP A 21 -9.51 -5.58 6.18
CA ASP A 21 -8.97 -6.67 7.01
C ASP A 21 -8.35 -7.83 6.22
N MET A 22 -7.91 -7.54 4.99
CA MET A 22 -7.14 -8.48 4.18
C MET A 22 -5.98 -7.78 3.46
N THR A 23 -4.87 -8.49 3.31
CA THR A 23 -3.72 -8.00 2.57
C THR A 23 -3.94 -8.07 1.05
N SER A 24 -3.18 -7.30 0.28
CA SER A 24 -3.18 -7.43 -1.19
C SER A 24 -2.78 -8.84 -1.65
N HIS A 25 -1.93 -9.55 -0.87
CA HIS A 25 -1.55 -10.93 -1.14
C HIS A 25 -2.68 -11.94 -0.89
N ASP A 26 -3.56 -11.70 0.09
CA ASP A 26 -4.74 -12.53 0.33
C ASP A 26 -5.68 -12.48 -0.86
N VAL A 27 -5.88 -11.28 -1.44
CA VAL A 27 -6.68 -11.09 -2.66
C VAL A 27 -6.07 -11.88 -3.83
N VAL A 28 -4.75 -11.82 -4.01
CA VAL A 28 -4.05 -12.63 -5.02
C VAL A 28 -4.24 -14.12 -4.77
N ALA A 29 -4.17 -14.57 -3.52
CA ALA A 29 -4.37 -15.98 -3.16
C ALA A 29 -5.79 -16.45 -3.45
N ILE A 30 -6.79 -15.62 -3.16
CA ILE A 30 -8.20 -15.90 -3.52
C ILE A 30 -8.36 -15.98 -5.02
N ALA A 31 -7.86 -15.00 -5.78
CA ALA A 31 -7.93 -14.98 -7.23
C ALA A 31 -7.27 -16.21 -7.86
N ARG A 32 -6.11 -16.64 -7.37
CA ARG A 32 -5.42 -17.85 -7.82
C ARG A 32 -6.28 -19.10 -7.64
N ARG A 33 -6.93 -19.23 -6.48
CA ARG A 33 -7.81 -20.38 -6.20
C ARG A 33 -9.06 -20.36 -7.07
N SER A 34 -9.72 -19.22 -7.17
CA SER A 34 -10.99 -19.07 -7.90
C SER A 34 -10.82 -19.26 -9.39
N LEU A 35 -9.71 -18.80 -9.97
CA LEU A 35 -9.45 -18.89 -11.41
C LEU A 35 -8.65 -20.14 -11.80
N GLY A 36 -8.08 -20.88 -10.85
CA GLY A 36 -7.17 -21.99 -11.14
C GLY A 36 -5.86 -21.55 -11.80
N ILE A 37 -5.48 -20.28 -11.69
CA ILE A 37 -4.31 -19.69 -12.34
C ILE A 37 -3.25 -19.35 -11.30
N LYS A 38 -2.08 -20.00 -11.37
CA LYS A 38 -0.99 -19.75 -10.42
C LYS A 38 -0.31 -18.39 -10.63
N LYS A 39 -0.22 -17.94 -11.89
CA LYS A 39 0.51 -16.72 -12.24
C LYS A 39 -0.41 -15.50 -12.16
N ILE A 40 -0.52 -14.93 -10.97
CA ILE A 40 -1.24 -13.68 -10.68
C ILE A 40 -0.36 -12.84 -9.75
N GLY A 41 -0.26 -11.54 -10.03
CA GLY A 41 0.36 -10.50 -9.20
C GLY A 41 -0.58 -9.32 -9.01
N HIS A 42 -0.16 -8.33 -8.22
CA HIS A 42 -0.92 -7.07 -8.04
C HIS A 42 -0.06 -5.87 -8.41
N CYS A 43 -0.69 -4.79 -8.85
CA CYS A 43 -0.06 -3.52 -9.18
C CYS A 43 -0.34 -2.50 -8.08
N GLY A 44 0.54 -2.44 -7.11
CA GLY A 44 0.41 -1.63 -5.91
C GLY A 44 -0.07 -2.43 -4.69
N THR A 45 0.34 -1.98 -3.51
CA THR A 45 -0.05 -2.57 -2.24
C THR A 45 -1.05 -1.65 -1.56
N LEU A 46 -2.13 -2.22 -1.06
CA LEU A 46 -3.04 -1.58 -0.11
C LEU A 46 -2.85 -2.22 1.25
N ASP A 47 -2.80 -1.38 2.28
CA ASP A 47 -2.74 -1.85 3.66
C ASP A 47 -3.97 -2.67 4.04
N PRO A 48 -3.89 -3.55 5.06
CA PRO A 48 -5.02 -4.39 5.44
C PRO A 48 -6.29 -3.60 5.75
N MET A 49 -6.16 -2.46 6.42
CA MET A 49 -7.27 -1.58 6.78
C MET A 49 -7.87 -0.80 5.60
N ALA A 50 -7.07 -0.58 4.54
CA ALA A 50 -7.52 0.16 3.37
C ALA A 50 -8.44 -0.70 2.49
N THR A 51 -9.43 -0.04 1.89
CA THR A 51 -10.35 -0.63 0.90
C THR A 51 -10.17 0.04 -0.46
N GLY A 52 -10.75 -0.51 -1.51
CA GLY A 52 -10.82 0.12 -2.81
C GLY A 52 -9.99 -0.59 -3.88
N LEU A 53 -9.67 0.12 -4.94
CA LEU A 53 -9.16 -0.45 -6.18
C LEU A 53 -7.81 -1.12 -6.02
N LEU A 54 -7.79 -2.44 -6.17
CA LEU A 54 -6.59 -3.26 -6.31
C LEU A 54 -6.56 -3.89 -7.71
N MET A 55 -5.58 -3.52 -8.51
CA MET A 55 -5.39 -4.07 -9.84
C MET A 55 -4.57 -5.36 -9.77
N LEU A 56 -5.11 -6.46 -10.27
CA LEU A 56 -4.40 -7.72 -10.45
C LEU A 56 -4.01 -7.92 -11.91
N VAL A 57 -2.85 -8.53 -12.12
CA VAL A 57 -2.34 -8.95 -13.43
C VAL A 57 -2.29 -10.45 -13.50
N VAL A 58 -2.88 -11.04 -14.55
CA VAL A 58 -3.12 -12.47 -14.70
C VAL A 58 -2.31 -13.01 -15.87
N GLY A 59 -1.73 -14.19 -15.70
CA GLY A 59 -1.04 -14.92 -16.76
C GLY A 59 0.15 -14.15 -17.35
N LYS A 60 0.18 -13.96 -18.66
CA LYS A 60 1.27 -13.24 -19.35
C LYS A 60 1.32 -11.75 -18.99
N ALA A 61 0.19 -11.16 -18.57
CA ALA A 61 0.12 -9.75 -18.18
C ALA A 61 0.97 -9.41 -16.94
N THR A 62 1.38 -10.39 -16.13
CA THR A 62 2.34 -10.17 -15.02
C THR A 62 3.68 -9.58 -15.48
N LYS A 63 4.04 -9.71 -16.75
CA LYS A 63 5.24 -9.07 -17.31
C LYS A 63 5.09 -7.56 -17.51
N LEU A 64 3.85 -7.06 -17.44
CA LEU A 64 3.52 -5.65 -17.60
C LEU A 64 3.28 -4.96 -16.25
N GLN A 65 3.50 -5.66 -15.13
CA GLN A 65 3.20 -5.16 -13.79
C GLN A 65 3.79 -3.78 -13.54
N ASP A 66 5.08 -3.60 -13.81
CA ASP A 66 5.78 -2.32 -13.57
C ASP A 66 5.25 -1.19 -14.46
N LYS A 67 4.78 -1.53 -15.68
CA LYS A 67 4.19 -0.55 -16.60
C LYS A 67 2.75 -0.17 -16.24
N LEU A 68 2.06 -1.06 -15.50
CA LEU A 68 0.68 -0.88 -15.06
C LEU A 68 0.59 -0.29 -13.65
N MET A 69 1.70 -0.18 -12.95
CA MET A 69 1.76 0.57 -11.69
C MET A 69 1.54 2.04 -11.99
N CYS A 70 0.39 2.56 -11.57
CA CYS A 70 0.05 3.96 -11.75
C CYS A 70 0.96 4.85 -10.89
N GLU A 71 1.49 5.91 -11.49
CA GLU A 71 2.24 6.96 -10.78
C GLU A 71 1.29 7.82 -9.94
N HIS A 72 0.07 8.06 -10.45
CA HIS A 72 -0.95 8.84 -9.73
C HIS A 72 -1.92 7.92 -8.99
N LYS A 73 -2.12 8.22 -7.71
CA LYS A 73 -3.04 7.50 -6.81
C LYS A 73 -3.88 8.51 -6.05
N GLU A 74 -5.13 8.17 -5.80
CA GLU A 74 -6.04 8.97 -5.01
C GLU A 74 -6.52 8.16 -3.82
N TYR A 75 -6.45 8.75 -2.64
CA TYR A 75 -6.90 8.16 -1.39
C TYR A 75 -7.85 9.11 -0.66
N ALA A 76 -8.91 8.56 -0.10
CA ALA A 76 -9.78 9.25 0.83
C ALA A 76 -9.65 8.59 2.20
N GLY A 77 -9.48 9.40 3.24
CA GLY A 77 -9.31 8.88 4.59
C GLY A 77 -9.77 9.85 5.65
N THR A 78 -9.77 9.39 6.89
CA THR A 78 -10.07 10.20 8.07
C THR A 78 -8.83 10.29 8.93
N LEU A 79 -8.36 11.51 9.17
CA LEU A 79 -7.30 11.81 10.11
C LEU A 79 -7.91 12.12 11.47
N MET A 80 -7.48 11.42 12.53
CA MET A 80 -7.83 11.74 13.91
C MET A 80 -6.75 12.63 14.52
N LEU A 81 -7.14 13.84 14.90
CA LEU A 81 -6.23 14.78 15.56
C LEU A 81 -6.05 14.43 17.04
N GLY A 82 -4.90 14.80 17.59
CA GLY A 82 -4.59 14.64 19.00
C GLY A 82 -4.12 13.24 19.41
N VAL A 83 -3.98 12.31 18.49
CA VAL A 83 -3.51 10.95 18.78
C VAL A 83 -2.31 10.63 17.92
N GLU A 84 -1.25 10.15 18.54
CA GLU A 84 -0.06 9.61 17.86
C GLU A 84 0.03 8.10 18.10
N THR A 85 0.29 7.33 17.05
CA THR A 85 0.42 5.87 17.14
C THR A 85 1.80 5.41 16.69
N SER A 86 2.22 4.25 17.19
CA SER A 86 3.53 3.64 16.89
C SER A 86 3.74 3.32 15.41
N SER A 87 2.66 3.06 14.67
CA SER A 87 2.68 2.77 13.23
C SER A 87 2.38 3.99 12.35
N GLN A 88 1.99 5.13 12.96
CA GLN A 88 1.51 6.33 12.27
C GLN A 88 0.22 6.09 11.46
N ASP A 89 -0.52 5.04 11.81
CA ASP A 89 -1.86 4.72 11.30
C ASP A 89 -2.79 4.25 12.43
N ALA A 90 -4.05 3.96 12.11
CA ALA A 90 -5.05 3.55 13.09
C ALA A 90 -4.84 2.12 13.66
N MET A 91 -3.84 1.37 13.19
CA MET A 91 -3.55 0.00 13.62
C MET A 91 -2.49 -0.05 14.73
N GLY A 92 -1.72 1.04 14.93
CA GLY A 92 -0.67 1.13 15.93
C GLY A 92 -1.21 1.35 17.35
N GLU A 93 -0.36 1.05 18.33
CA GLU A 93 -0.62 1.40 19.71
C GLU A 93 -0.50 2.91 19.91
N ILE A 94 -1.37 3.49 20.74
CA ILE A 94 -1.30 4.92 21.09
C ILE A 94 -0.02 5.14 21.92
N VAL A 95 0.85 6.02 21.43
CA VAL A 95 2.11 6.38 22.08
C VAL A 95 2.06 7.76 22.71
N ALA A 96 1.17 8.65 22.23
CA ALA A 96 0.94 9.96 22.81
C ALA A 96 -0.47 10.47 22.49
N GLU A 97 -0.98 11.29 23.40
CA GLU A 97 -2.24 12.03 23.23
C GLU A 97 -1.99 13.51 23.49
N TYR A 98 -2.60 14.38 22.70
CA TYR A 98 -2.46 15.83 22.74
C TYR A 98 -3.82 16.50 22.78
N SER A 99 -3.95 17.60 23.50
CA SER A 99 -5.16 18.43 23.42
C SER A 99 -5.34 18.99 22.01
N VAL A 100 -6.55 18.95 21.53
CA VAL A 100 -6.98 19.57 20.28
C VAL A 100 -7.74 20.88 20.51
N ASP A 101 -7.77 21.37 21.76
CA ASP A 101 -8.42 22.62 22.12
C ASP A 101 -7.81 23.78 21.33
N GLY A 102 -8.67 24.57 20.70
CA GLY A 102 -8.24 25.71 19.89
C GLY A 102 -7.71 25.36 18.50
N VAL A 103 -7.68 24.09 18.11
CA VAL A 103 -7.37 23.71 16.72
C VAL A 103 -8.50 24.14 15.82
N THR A 104 -8.20 24.94 14.80
CA THR A 104 -9.15 25.46 13.84
C THR A 104 -9.03 24.72 12.52
N GLU A 105 -10.10 24.71 11.72
CA GLU A 105 -10.06 24.17 10.35
C GLU A 105 -8.96 24.83 9.51
N GLN A 106 -8.81 26.15 9.68
CA GLN A 106 -7.76 26.89 8.99
C GLN A 106 -6.35 26.37 9.33
N ALA A 107 -6.07 26.14 10.61
CA ALA A 107 -4.78 25.60 11.04
C ALA A 107 -4.52 24.19 10.48
N VAL A 108 -5.58 23.35 10.37
CA VAL A 108 -5.48 22.01 9.76
C VAL A 108 -5.15 22.15 8.27
N ARG A 109 -5.86 23.00 7.53
CA ARG A 109 -5.58 23.23 6.09
C ARG A 109 -4.15 23.72 5.86
N GLU A 110 -3.69 24.70 6.64
CA GLU A 110 -2.31 25.22 6.57
C GLU A 110 -1.26 24.13 6.90
N ALA A 111 -1.61 23.17 7.76
CA ALA A 111 -0.74 22.04 8.04
C ALA A 111 -0.66 21.10 6.83
N PHE A 112 -1.78 20.79 6.17
CA PHE A 112 -1.80 19.97 4.94
C PHE A 112 -1.00 20.61 3.81
N ASP A 113 -1.08 21.92 3.63
CA ASP A 113 -0.34 22.65 2.58
C ASP A 113 1.18 22.46 2.70
N ARG A 114 1.69 22.13 3.89
CA ARG A 114 3.13 21.84 4.09
C ARG A 114 3.56 20.48 3.54
N PHE A 115 2.60 19.61 3.28
CA PHE A 115 2.82 18.28 2.70
C PHE A 115 2.52 18.26 1.19
N ASP A 116 2.20 19.40 0.60
CA ASP A 116 2.05 19.51 -0.85
C ASP A 116 3.43 19.53 -1.54
N GLY A 117 3.58 18.72 -2.59
CA GLY A 117 4.83 18.55 -3.32
C GLY A 117 5.78 17.52 -2.72
N ALA A 118 7.04 17.59 -3.09
CA ALA A 118 8.07 16.65 -2.65
C ALA A 118 8.62 17.02 -1.28
N PHE A 119 8.65 16.09 -0.35
CA PHE A 119 9.25 16.26 0.98
C PHE A 119 10.01 15.00 1.42
N GLU A 120 10.92 15.15 2.39
CA GLU A 120 11.64 14.04 2.99
C GLU A 120 10.83 13.46 4.16
N GLN A 121 10.57 12.17 4.13
CA GLN A 121 9.89 11.46 5.21
C GLN A 121 10.83 10.44 5.87
N ILE A 122 10.79 10.36 7.19
CA ILE A 122 11.37 9.24 7.93
C ILE A 122 10.27 8.18 8.06
N PRO A 123 10.40 7.03 7.35
CA PRO A 123 9.36 6.01 7.37
C PRO A 123 9.25 5.40 8.78
N PRO A 124 8.02 5.03 9.23
CA PRO A 124 7.86 4.30 10.48
C PRO A 124 8.54 2.93 10.42
N MET A 125 8.97 2.41 11.58
CA MET A 125 9.67 1.12 11.69
C MET A 125 8.83 -0.07 11.21
N VAL A 126 7.52 0.07 11.20
CA VAL A 126 6.57 -0.95 10.68
C VAL A 126 6.40 -0.90 9.17
N SER A 127 7.13 -0.04 8.47
CA SER A 127 7.06 0.10 7.02
C SER A 127 7.52 -1.15 6.27
N ALA A 128 6.85 -1.45 5.15
CA ALA A 128 7.24 -2.51 4.21
C ALA A 128 8.49 -2.17 3.37
N ILE A 129 9.03 -0.97 3.52
CA ILE A 129 10.27 -0.54 2.86
C ILE A 129 11.40 -1.49 3.22
N LYS A 130 12.18 -1.88 2.22
CA LYS A 130 13.33 -2.76 2.40
C LYS A 130 14.62 -1.95 2.42
N LYS A 131 15.44 -2.16 3.46
CA LYS A 131 16.84 -1.73 3.46
C LYS A 131 17.73 -2.97 3.33
N ASP A 132 18.62 -2.95 2.38
CA ASP A 132 19.54 -4.10 2.08
C ASP A 132 18.76 -5.42 1.86
N GLY A 133 17.56 -5.33 1.26
CA GLY A 133 16.69 -6.47 0.98
C GLY A 133 15.84 -6.96 2.15
N VAL A 134 15.97 -6.35 3.34
CA VAL A 134 15.22 -6.72 4.55
C VAL A 134 14.14 -5.67 4.84
N PRO A 135 12.85 -6.06 4.97
CA PRO A 135 11.78 -5.13 5.34
C PRO A 135 12.02 -4.52 6.72
N LEU A 136 11.71 -3.23 6.90
CA LEU A 136 11.91 -2.50 8.15
C LEU A 136 11.08 -3.05 9.32
N TYR A 137 9.95 -3.69 9.05
CA TYR A 137 9.13 -4.33 10.09
C TYR A 137 9.78 -5.58 10.73
N LYS A 138 10.85 -6.12 10.13
CA LYS A 138 11.64 -7.16 10.80
C LYS A 138 12.55 -6.49 11.82
N PRO A 139 12.62 -6.99 13.07
CA PRO A 139 13.46 -6.38 14.09
C PRO A 139 14.92 -6.41 13.67
N VAL A 140 15.41 -5.27 13.24
CA VAL A 140 16.83 -5.00 13.02
C VAL A 140 17.14 -3.76 13.83
N SER A 141 18.15 -3.86 14.65
CA SER A 141 18.66 -2.76 15.47
C SER A 141 19.15 -1.62 14.57
N TYR A 142 18.31 -0.62 14.30
CA TYR A 142 18.67 0.55 13.49
C TYR A 142 18.62 1.83 14.32
N THR A 143 19.79 2.37 14.56
CA THR A 143 19.99 3.76 14.86
C THR A 143 20.21 4.50 13.54
N HIS A 144 19.33 5.47 13.21
CA HIS A 144 19.37 6.38 12.05
C HIS A 144 19.19 5.79 10.65
N LEU A 145 17.97 5.90 10.12
CA LEU A 145 17.65 5.78 8.72
C LEU A 145 17.13 7.11 8.17
N ARG A 146 17.87 7.74 7.27
CA ARG A 146 17.30 8.72 6.35
C ARG A 146 16.92 7.98 5.08
N ALA A 147 15.64 7.92 4.76
CA ALA A 147 15.17 7.47 3.47
C ALA A 147 15.06 8.68 2.54
N HIS A 148 15.76 8.64 1.42
CA HIS A 148 15.44 9.49 0.28
C HIS A 148 14.33 8.78 -0.48
N GLU A 149 13.09 9.14 -0.25
CA GLU A 149 11.97 8.78 -1.12
C GLU A 149 11.42 10.04 -1.77
N THR A 150 11.68 10.16 -3.05
CA THR A 150 10.92 11.04 -3.94
C THR A 150 9.64 10.30 -4.33
N GLY A 151 8.59 10.49 -3.58
CA GLY A 151 7.29 9.91 -3.84
C GLY A 151 6.33 10.25 -2.72
N ALA A 152 5.45 11.22 -2.93
CA ALA A 152 4.36 11.46 -2.03
C ALA A 152 3.43 10.25 -2.02
N TYR A 153 3.29 9.60 -0.89
CA TYR A 153 2.19 8.70 -0.60
C TYR A 153 1.29 9.40 0.43
N LEU A 154 0.28 10.08 -0.07
CA LEU A 154 -0.91 10.45 0.70
C LEU A 154 -2.04 9.50 0.35
#